data_1225eff44ba7cc60a66ad7448ca53058
#
_entry.id   1225eff44ba7cc60a66ad7448ca53058
#
_cell.length_a   1.000
_cell.length_b   1.000
_cell.length_c   1.000
_cell.angle_alpha   90.00
_cell.angle_beta   90.00
_cell.angle_gamma   90.00
#
_symmetry.space_group_name_H-M   'P 1'
#
loop_
_entity.id
_entity.type
_entity.pdbx_description
1 polymer ?
#
loop_
_entity_poly.entity_id
_entity_poly.type
_entity_poly.pdbx_seq_one_letter_code
_entity_poly.pdbx_strand_id
1 'polypeptide(L)'
;GATGSVEVARAPADGHTLLFGVTGTHAISPAINPKIGYDPRADFAALSIVVSAPLVVVVRAESPHKSLADLIAWAKANPERLTHGSPGNGTTMHLTGEMLALATGTRLTHVPYKGSAPATQDLLGGQIESMFGDLLVVLPLVNSGKLRALAVTSRQRHPLLPAVPTVAEAGPRELADFEASSWQGLFVPAGVPPTAQERTHPKSEYRTGSVPHQLDDF
;
A
#
# COMPACT_ATOMS: atom_id res chain seq x y z
N GLY A 1 0.25 -13.39 -4.04
CA GLY A 1 -0.38 -12.39 -4.89
C GLY A 1 -0.46 -12.85 -6.34
N ALA A 2 0.59 -12.70 -7.14
CA ALA A 2 0.56 -13.01 -8.59
C ALA A 2 0.09 -14.44 -8.93
N THR A 3 0.55 -15.45 -8.21
CA THR A 3 0.12 -16.84 -8.41
C THR A 3 -1.40 -16.98 -8.28
N GLY A 4 -2.01 -16.41 -7.22
CA GLY A 4 -3.46 -16.44 -7.06
C GLY A 4 -4.21 -15.70 -8.17
N SER A 5 -3.64 -14.59 -8.68
CA SER A 5 -4.21 -13.88 -9.82
C SER A 5 -4.20 -14.75 -11.11
N VAL A 6 -3.09 -15.44 -11.37
CA VAL A 6 -2.99 -16.38 -12.51
C VAL A 6 -4.03 -17.52 -12.41
N GLU A 7 -4.19 -18.09 -11.21
CA GLU A 7 -5.18 -19.17 -10.98
C GLU A 7 -6.61 -18.69 -11.23
N VAL A 8 -6.97 -17.51 -10.71
CA VAL A 8 -8.32 -16.97 -10.91
C VAL A 8 -8.55 -16.53 -12.35
N ALA A 9 -7.56 -15.95 -13.04
CA ALA A 9 -7.66 -15.60 -14.45
C ALA A 9 -8.02 -16.80 -15.36
N ARG A 10 -7.63 -18.01 -14.92
CA ARG A 10 -7.86 -19.26 -15.65
C ARG A 10 -9.06 -20.07 -15.11
N ALA A 11 -9.69 -19.59 -14.04
CA ALA A 11 -10.82 -20.29 -13.44
C ALA A 11 -12.08 -20.22 -14.35
N PRO A 12 -13.03 -21.16 -14.20
CA PRO A 12 -14.30 -21.08 -14.90
C PRO A 12 -15.03 -19.77 -14.60
N ALA A 13 -15.58 -19.13 -15.62
CA ALA A 13 -16.30 -17.88 -15.50
C ALA A 13 -17.78 -18.12 -15.08
N ASP A 14 -17.99 -18.93 -14.05
CA ASP A 14 -19.32 -19.33 -13.53
C ASP A 14 -19.79 -18.46 -12.35
N GLY A 15 -18.95 -17.52 -11.87
CA GLY A 15 -19.24 -16.61 -10.76
C GLY A 15 -18.99 -17.20 -9.37
N HIS A 16 -18.43 -18.41 -9.26
CA HIS A 16 -18.11 -19.04 -7.97
C HIS A 16 -16.67 -18.78 -7.51
N THR A 17 -15.82 -18.28 -8.40
CA THR A 17 -14.42 -17.95 -8.08
C THR A 17 -14.25 -16.44 -8.01
N LEU A 18 -13.81 -15.96 -6.84
CA LEU A 18 -13.51 -14.54 -6.61
C LEU A 18 -12.02 -14.36 -6.32
N LEU A 19 -11.48 -13.23 -6.75
CA LEU A 19 -10.15 -12.79 -6.41
C LEU A 19 -10.23 -11.58 -5.48
N PHE A 20 -9.51 -11.65 -4.37
CA PHE A 20 -9.21 -10.47 -3.57
C PHE A 20 -7.91 -9.87 -4.11
N GLY A 21 -8.07 -8.90 -5.00
CA GLY A 21 -6.96 -8.21 -5.66
C GLY A 21 -6.49 -7.01 -4.84
N VAL A 22 -5.24 -6.64 -5.01
CA VAL A 22 -4.60 -5.52 -4.29
C VAL A 22 -3.83 -4.64 -5.27
N THR A 23 -3.54 -3.39 -4.90
CA THR A 23 -2.71 -2.45 -5.69
C THR A 23 -1.46 -3.14 -6.26
N GLY A 24 -0.76 -3.91 -5.42
CA GLY A 24 0.47 -4.60 -5.83
C GLY A 24 0.26 -5.58 -6.99
N THR A 25 -0.83 -6.35 -7.00
CA THR A 25 -1.10 -7.36 -8.04
C THR A 25 -1.77 -6.78 -9.28
N HIS A 26 -2.61 -5.75 -9.14
CA HIS A 26 -3.45 -5.25 -10.24
C HIS A 26 -2.98 -3.92 -10.85
N ALA A 27 -2.02 -3.23 -10.22
CA ALA A 27 -1.42 -2.03 -10.77
C ALA A 27 0.11 -2.16 -10.89
N ILE A 28 0.80 -2.49 -9.79
CA ILE A 28 2.26 -2.41 -9.73
C ILE A 28 2.94 -3.57 -10.45
N SER A 29 2.61 -4.83 -10.07
CA SER A 29 3.31 -6.00 -10.59
C SER A 29 3.21 -6.15 -12.11
N PRO A 30 2.07 -5.87 -12.77
CA PRO A 30 1.99 -5.86 -14.24
C PRO A 30 2.88 -4.81 -14.90
N ALA A 31 3.04 -3.63 -14.27
CA ALA A 31 3.88 -2.57 -14.80
C ALA A 31 5.38 -2.89 -14.73
N ILE A 32 5.82 -3.59 -13.68
CA ILE A 32 7.25 -3.92 -13.47
C ILE A 32 7.65 -5.31 -13.99
N ASN A 33 6.68 -6.19 -14.27
CA ASN A 33 6.92 -7.54 -14.78
C ASN A 33 5.99 -7.86 -15.96
N PRO A 34 6.40 -7.57 -17.19
CA PRO A 34 5.59 -7.86 -18.38
C PRO A 34 5.28 -9.36 -18.59
N LYS A 35 5.99 -10.26 -17.89
CA LYS A 35 5.81 -11.72 -17.98
C LYS A 35 5.05 -12.29 -16.79
N ILE A 36 4.19 -11.49 -16.14
CA ILE A 36 3.49 -11.89 -14.91
C ILE A 36 2.45 -13.01 -15.11
N GLY A 37 2.02 -13.26 -16.35
CA GLY A 37 1.14 -14.38 -16.72
C GLY A 37 -0.36 -14.09 -16.64
N TYR A 38 -0.76 -12.84 -16.44
CA TYR A 38 -2.13 -12.33 -16.53
C TYR A 38 -2.14 -10.85 -16.92
N ASP A 39 -3.26 -10.39 -17.46
CA ASP A 39 -3.55 -8.97 -17.71
C ASP A 39 -4.66 -8.52 -16.75
N PRO A 40 -4.39 -7.57 -15.84
CA PRO A 40 -5.38 -7.13 -14.85
C PRO A 40 -6.62 -6.46 -15.47
N ARG A 41 -6.53 -5.97 -16.71
CA ARG A 41 -7.64 -5.31 -17.42
C ARG A 41 -8.43 -6.28 -18.29
N ALA A 42 -7.74 -7.24 -18.93
CA ALA A 42 -8.36 -8.16 -19.87
C ALA A 42 -8.92 -9.43 -19.19
N ASP A 43 -8.25 -9.92 -18.14
CA ASP A 43 -8.56 -11.22 -17.53
C ASP A 43 -9.55 -11.13 -16.35
N PHE A 44 -9.89 -9.92 -15.90
CA PHE A 44 -10.75 -9.72 -14.73
C PHE A 44 -11.83 -8.67 -14.96
N ALA A 45 -12.99 -8.89 -14.33
CA ALA A 45 -14.01 -7.88 -14.13
C ALA A 45 -13.96 -7.42 -12.66
N ALA A 46 -13.82 -6.11 -12.45
CA ALA A 46 -13.83 -5.52 -11.12
C ALA A 46 -15.26 -5.44 -10.57
N LEU A 47 -15.49 -5.95 -9.36
CA LEU A 47 -16.78 -5.89 -8.70
C LEU A 47 -16.89 -4.68 -7.76
N SER A 48 -15.91 -4.53 -6.86
CA SER A 48 -15.94 -3.48 -5.83
C SER A 48 -14.57 -3.23 -5.24
N ILE A 49 -14.32 -1.98 -4.84
CA ILE A 49 -13.26 -1.67 -3.88
C ILE A 49 -13.78 -1.95 -2.48
N VAL A 50 -13.08 -2.80 -1.74
CA VAL A 50 -13.43 -3.17 -0.35
C VAL A 50 -12.85 -2.16 0.63
N VAL A 51 -11.61 -1.75 0.39
CA VAL A 51 -10.91 -0.77 1.22
C VAL A 51 -9.90 0.01 0.37
N SER A 52 -9.79 1.29 0.66
CA SER A 52 -8.68 2.15 0.21
C SER A 52 -8.20 2.92 1.42
N ALA A 53 -6.92 2.82 1.72
CA ALA A 53 -6.32 3.45 2.90
C ALA A 53 -4.92 3.98 2.57
N PRO A 54 -4.51 5.09 3.19
CA PRO A 54 -3.14 5.56 3.11
C PRO A 54 -2.20 4.58 3.82
N LEU A 55 -0.93 4.70 3.51
CA LEU A 55 0.12 4.10 4.30
C LEU A 55 0.55 5.06 5.42
N VAL A 56 1.19 4.51 6.42
CA VAL A 56 1.74 5.26 7.54
C VAL A 56 3.25 5.02 7.60
N VAL A 57 4.03 6.09 7.61
CA VAL A 57 5.46 6.01 7.88
C VAL A 57 5.62 5.76 9.37
N VAL A 58 6.12 4.60 9.73
CA VAL A 58 6.27 4.19 11.13
C VAL A 58 7.71 3.81 11.44
N VAL A 59 8.09 4.09 12.68
CA VAL A 59 9.33 3.64 13.33
C VAL A 59 8.97 3.02 14.69
N ARG A 60 9.86 2.24 15.30
CA ARG A 60 9.64 1.78 16.68
C ARG A 60 9.57 2.97 17.64
N ALA A 61 8.90 2.81 18.78
CA ALA A 61 8.67 3.90 19.74
C ALA A 61 9.98 4.51 20.28
N GLU A 62 11.00 3.68 20.49
CA GLU A 62 12.32 4.07 21.01
C GLU A 62 13.23 4.67 19.94
N SER A 63 12.81 4.68 18.67
CA SER A 63 13.60 5.28 17.58
C SER A 63 14.06 6.69 17.93
N PRO A 64 15.31 7.06 17.60
CA PRO A 64 15.80 8.42 17.75
C PRO A 64 15.04 9.41 16.85
N HIS A 65 14.46 8.92 15.74
CA HIS A 65 13.71 9.74 14.79
C HIS A 65 12.32 10.06 15.34
N LYS A 66 12.09 11.34 15.62
CA LYS A 66 10.83 11.80 16.23
C LYS A 66 9.85 12.38 15.22
N SER A 67 10.34 12.73 14.04
CA SER A 67 9.58 13.30 12.92
C SER A 67 10.03 12.70 11.58
N LEU A 68 9.22 12.89 10.53
CA LEU A 68 9.61 12.54 9.17
C LEU A 68 10.84 13.34 8.71
N ALA A 69 10.91 14.62 9.11
CA ALA A 69 12.06 15.47 8.78
C ALA A 69 13.36 14.94 9.39
N ASP A 70 13.33 14.46 10.65
CA ASP A 70 14.50 13.84 11.29
C ASP A 70 14.94 12.58 10.54
N LEU A 71 13.97 11.74 10.16
CA LEU A 71 14.23 10.50 9.43
C LEU A 71 14.91 10.79 8.08
N ILE A 72 14.38 11.75 7.32
CA ILE A 72 14.93 12.18 6.03
C ILE A 72 16.31 12.80 6.19
N ALA A 73 16.49 13.68 7.18
CA ALA A 73 17.78 14.32 7.45
C ALA A 73 18.86 13.28 7.78
N TRP A 74 18.50 12.29 8.61
CA TRP A 74 19.41 11.21 8.96
C TRP A 74 19.74 10.35 7.73
N ALA A 75 18.77 10.00 6.90
CA ALA A 75 18.98 9.23 5.67
C ALA A 75 19.90 9.96 4.67
N LYS A 76 19.75 11.29 4.53
CA LYS A 76 20.66 12.12 3.72
C LYS A 76 22.10 12.09 4.21
N ALA A 77 22.28 12.16 5.54
CA ALA A 77 23.63 12.12 6.14
C ALA A 77 24.26 10.71 6.16
N ASN A 78 23.44 9.66 6.05
CA ASN A 78 23.85 8.27 6.14
C ASN A 78 23.27 7.44 4.97
N PRO A 79 23.74 7.62 3.73
CA PRO A 79 23.23 6.91 2.56
C PRO A 79 23.24 5.39 2.75
N GLU A 80 22.16 4.73 2.33
CA GLU A 80 21.96 3.28 2.40
C GLU A 80 21.92 2.67 3.81
N ARG A 81 21.98 3.49 4.86
CA ARG A 81 21.92 2.98 6.23
C ARG A 81 20.52 2.92 6.82
N LEU A 82 19.56 3.74 6.30
CA LEU A 82 18.18 3.67 6.72
C LEU A 82 17.50 2.48 6.04
N THR A 83 17.15 1.47 6.81
CA THR A 83 16.42 0.31 6.32
C THR A 83 14.91 0.57 6.38
N HIS A 84 14.20 0.16 5.32
CA HIS A 84 12.73 0.10 5.35
C HIS A 84 12.23 -1.28 4.96
N GLY A 85 11.36 -1.83 5.78
CA GLY A 85 10.73 -3.13 5.53
C GLY A 85 9.47 -3.03 4.71
N SER A 86 9.21 -4.06 3.90
CA SER A 86 7.94 -4.21 3.19
C SER A 86 7.48 -5.67 3.12
N PRO A 87 6.20 -5.93 2.79
CA PRO A 87 5.70 -7.29 2.58
C PRO A 87 6.32 -8.03 1.39
N GLY A 88 7.16 -7.37 0.62
CA GLY A 88 7.87 -7.94 -0.52
C GLY A 88 8.07 -6.95 -1.66
N ASN A 89 8.87 -7.35 -2.65
CA ASN A 89 9.15 -6.56 -3.84
C ASN A 89 7.87 -6.29 -4.65
N GLY A 90 7.71 -5.06 -5.15
CA GLY A 90 6.54 -4.66 -5.96
C GLY A 90 5.24 -4.49 -5.17
N THR A 91 5.32 -4.41 -3.83
CA THR A 91 4.18 -4.01 -3.00
C THR A 91 4.08 -2.50 -2.94
N THR A 92 2.89 -1.96 -2.61
CA THR A 92 2.69 -0.53 -2.43
C THR A 92 3.64 0.05 -1.39
N MET A 93 3.88 -0.67 -0.28
CA MET A 93 4.78 -0.28 0.80
C MET A 93 6.23 -0.14 0.31
N HIS A 94 6.69 -1.07 -0.51
CA HIS A 94 8.01 -0.99 -1.13
C HIS A 94 8.13 0.26 -2.00
N LEU A 95 7.21 0.42 -2.98
CA LEU A 95 7.29 1.55 -3.92
C LEU A 95 7.08 2.90 -3.25
N THR A 96 6.28 2.98 -2.19
CA THR A 96 6.13 4.23 -1.42
C THR A 96 7.44 4.65 -0.77
N GLY A 97 8.23 3.68 -0.27
CA GLY A 97 9.59 3.94 0.23
C GLY A 97 10.52 4.45 -0.87
N GLU A 98 10.50 3.83 -2.04
CA GLU A 98 11.28 4.26 -3.20
C GLU A 98 10.84 5.64 -3.73
N MET A 99 9.54 5.92 -3.74
CA MET A 99 9.01 7.25 -4.10
C MET A 99 9.52 8.33 -3.13
N LEU A 100 9.49 8.07 -1.83
CA LEU A 100 10.03 9.01 -0.84
C LEU A 100 11.54 9.21 -1.05
N ALA A 101 12.29 8.13 -1.26
CA ALA A 101 13.73 8.18 -1.49
C ALA A 101 14.07 9.01 -2.73
N LEU A 102 13.36 8.77 -3.84
CA LEU A 102 13.54 9.50 -5.09
C LEU A 102 13.22 11.00 -4.92
N ALA A 103 12.06 11.31 -4.32
CA ALA A 103 11.62 12.69 -4.15
C ALA A 103 12.54 13.50 -3.23
N THR A 104 13.13 12.86 -2.23
CA THR A 104 14.02 13.53 -1.25
C THR A 104 15.51 13.44 -1.61
N GLY A 105 15.88 12.70 -2.66
CA GLY A 105 17.28 12.43 -3.00
C GLY A 105 18.01 11.60 -1.96
N THR A 106 17.28 10.79 -1.17
CA THR A 106 17.87 9.84 -0.20
C THR A 106 18.11 8.48 -0.84
N ARG A 107 18.96 7.67 -0.21
CA ARG A 107 19.16 6.26 -0.54
C ARG A 107 18.79 5.42 0.67
N LEU A 108 17.71 4.65 0.52
CA LEU A 108 17.22 3.73 1.55
C LEU A 108 17.64 2.30 1.21
N THR A 109 17.74 1.44 2.21
CA THR A 109 17.94 -0.01 2.00
C THR A 109 16.61 -0.72 2.21
N HIS A 110 16.04 -1.24 1.14
CA HIS A 110 14.82 -2.03 1.19
C HIS A 110 15.07 -3.45 1.70
N VAL A 111 14.26 -3.90 2.66
CA VAL A 111 14.29 -5.26 3.22
C VAL A 111 12.94 -5.94 2.93
N PRO A 112 12.88 -6.85 1.93
CA PRO A 112 11.66 -7.54 1.57
C PRO A 112 11.36 -8.72 2.50
N TYR A 113 10.12 -8.82 2.97
CA TYR A 113 9.61 -9.91 3.78
C TYR A 113 8.53 -10.72 3.03
N LYS A 114 8.15 -11.87 3.56
CA LYS A 114 7.02 -12.68 3.07
C LYS A 114 5.71 -12.27 3.75
N GLY A 115 5.37 -10.98 3.70
CA GLY A 115 4.15 -10.42 4.28
C GLY A 115 4.41 -9.34 5.33
N SER A 116 3.34 -8.65 5.77
CA SER A 116 3.44 -7.53 6.72
C SER A 116 3.80 -7.99 8.14
N ALA A 117 3.35 -9.17 8.55
CA ALA A 117 3.58 -9.65 9.93
C ALA A 117 5.07 -9.81 10.27
N PRO A 118 5.91 -10.55 9.51
CA PRO A 118 7.33 -10.66 9.81
C PRO A 118 8.06 -9.31 9.71
N ALA A 119 7.70 -8.44 8.75
CA ALA A 119 8.28 -7.10 8.66
C ALA A 119 7.97 -6.26 9.92
N THR A 120 6.74 -6.32 10.42
CA THR A 120 6.33 -5.62 11.64
C THR A 120 7.06 -6.16 12.88
N GLN A 121 7.27 -7.47 12.98
CA GLN A 121 8.04 -8.06 14.08
C GLN A 121 9.48 -7.57 14.09
N ASP A 122 10.13 -7.52 12.93
CA ASP A 122 11.50 -7.03 12.81
C ASP A 122 11.61 -5.52 13.05
N LEU A 123 10.59 -4.74 12.71
CA LEU A 123 10.53 -3.32 13.10
C LEU A 123 10.45 -3.17 14.63
N LEU A 124 9.57 -3.92 15.29
CA LEU A 124 9.45 -3.92 16.75
C LEU A 124 10.72 -4.40 17.43
N GLY A 125 11.40 -5.40 16.84
CA GLY A 125 12.67 -5.92 17.31
C GLY A 125 13.89 -5.03 16.99
N GLY A 126 13.71 -3.96 16.21
CA GLY A 126 14.78 -3.06 15.80
C GLY A 126 15.76 -3.64 14.77
N GLN A 127 15.37 -4.70 14.06
CA GLN A 127 16.15 -5.27 12.94
C GLN A 127 16.07 -4.40 11.68
N ILE A 128 14.96 -3.67 11.53
CA ILE A 128 14.77 -2.61 10.54
C ILE A 128 14.36 -1.33 11.25
N GLU A 129 14.61 -0.18 10.62
CA GLU A 129 14.41 1.12 11.25
C GLU A 129 13.06 1.74 10.95
N SER A 130 12.47 1.44 9.78
CA SER A 130 11.22 2.04 9.34
C SER A 130 10.36 1.09 8.51
N MET A 131 9.09 1.41 8.38
CA MET A 131 8.15 0.80 7.44
C MET A 131 7.17 1.86 6.90
N PHE A 132 6.69 1.61 5.68
CA PHE A 132 5.46 2.21 5.16
C PHE A 132 4.36 1.18 5.37
N GLY A 133 3.71 1.22 6.53
CA GLY A 133 2.75 0.18 6.93
C GLY A 133 1.33 0.49 6.47
N ASP A 134 0.54 -0.55 6.16
CA ASP A 134 -0.90 -0.39 6.01
C ASP A 134 -1.49 0.16 7.31
N LEU A 135 -2.32 1.20 7.20
CA LEU A 135 -2.94 1.85 8.35
C LEU A 135 -3.58 0.85 9.32
N LEU A 136 -4.38 -0.09 8.80
CA LEU A 136 -5.09 -1.07 9.63
C LEU A 136 -4.15 -2.01 10.39
N VAL A 137 -2.98 -2.30 9.84
CA VAL A 137 -1.97 -3.16 10.48
C VAL A 137 -1.21 -2.43 11.57
N VAL A 138 -0.82 -1.19 11.32
CA VAL A 138 0.04 -0.43 12.25
C VAL A 138 -0.74 0.35 13.31
N LEU A 139 -2.01 0.68 13.07
CA LEU A 139 -2.83 1.48 13.97
C LEU A 139 -2.91 0.94 15.41
N PRO A 140 -3.16 -0.37 15.66
CA PRO A 140 -3.16 -0.90 17.01
C PRO A 140 -1.80 -0.77 17.73
N LEU A 141 -0.71 -0.84 16.96
CA LEU A 141 0.65 -0.73 17.50
C LEU A 141 1.03 0.74 17.80
N VAL A 142 0.55 1.67 16.99
CA VAL A 142 0.66 3.11 17.26
C VAL A 142 -0.15 3.48 18.49
N ASN A 143 -1.40 3.03 18.58
CA ASN A 143 -2.27 3.31 19.72
C ASN A 143 -1.75 2.71 21.04
N SER A 144 -1.07 1.55 20.98
CA SER A 144 -0.43 0.95 22.17
C SER A 144 0.95 1.51 22.48
N GLY A 145 1.44 2.50 21.72
CA GLY A 145 2.72 3.14 21.93
C GLY A 145 3.94 2.26 21.59
N LYS A 146 3.76 1.15 20.87
CA LYS A 146 4.85 0.28 20.40
C LYS A 146 5.53 0.82 19.14
N LEU A 147 4.76 1.49 18.28
CA LEU A 147 5.26 2.19 17.12
C LEU A 147 4.96 3.69 17.23
N ARG A 148 5.78 4.48 16.58
CA ARG A 148 5.54 5.92 16.36
C ARG A 148 5.20 6.13 14.90
N ALA A 149 4.02 6.75 14.63
CA ALA A 149 3.66 7.25 13.33
C ALA A 149 4.33 8.60 13.09
N LEU A 150 5.08 8.74 12.01
CA LEU A 150 5.76 9.99 11.64
C LEU A 150 4.94 10.80 10.64
N ALA A 151 4.27 10.14 9.71
CA ALA A 151 3.40 10.77 8.73
C ALA A 151 2.42 9.75 8.11
N VAL A 152 1.30 10.25 7.57
CA VAL A 152 0.39 9.50 6.69
C VAL A 152 0.61 9.91 5.24
N THR A 153 0.43 8.99 4.30
CA THR A 153 0.72 9.22 2.87
C THR A 153 -0.47 9.80 2.10
N SER A 154 -1.59 10.08 2.75
CA SER A 154 -2.75 10.75 2.16
C SER A 154 -2.53 12.26 2.07
N ARG A 155 -3.30 12.93 1.17
CA ARG A 155 -3.29 14.41 1.04
C ARG A 155 -3.80 15.12 2.29
N GLN A 156 -4.63 14.47 3.07
CA GLN A 156 -5.19 14.99 4.33
C GLN A 156 -4.86 14.06 5.47
N ARG A 157 -4.79 14.60 6.69
CA ARG A 157 -4.62 13.79 7.91
C ARG A 157 -5.76 12.79 8.04
N HIS A 158 -5.41 11.59 8.47
CA HIS A 158 -6.40 10.53 8.60
C HIS A 158 -7.20 10.67 9.89
N PRO A 159 -8.55 10.51 9.88
CA PRO A 159 -9.40 10.68 11.08
C PRO A 159 -9.01 9.79 12.27
N LEU A 160 -8.47 8.58 11.99
CA LEU A 160 -7.99 7.68 13.05
C LEU A 160 -6.61 8.07 13.62
N LEU A 161 -5.91 9.01 12.99
CA LEU A 161 -4.59 9.50 13.40
C LEU A 161 -4.52 11.04 13.25
N PRO A 162 -5.43 11.82 13.86
CA PRO A 162 -5.57 13.25 13.60
C PRO A 162 -4.35 14.07 14.01
N ALA A 163 -3.56 13.56 14.95
CA ALA A 163 -2.32 14.21 15.40
C ALA A 163 -1.11 13.94 14.47
N VAL A 164 -1.21 12.92 13.58
CA VAL A 164 -0.13 12.56 12.68
C VAL A 164 -0.24 13.40 11.40
N PRO A 165 0.81 14.16 11.04
CA PRO A 165 0.80 14.99 9.83
C PRO A 165 0.80 14.13 8.56
N THR A 166 0.48 14.74 7.42
CA THR A 166 0.72 14.13 6.12
C THR A 166 2.21 14.19 5.77
N VAL A 167 2.64 13.37 4.80
CA VAL A 167 4.01 13.44 4.28
C VAL A 167 4.28 14.84 3.70
N ALA A 168 3.30 15.43 3.03
CA ALA A 168 3.40 16.78 2.49
C ALA A 168 3.56 17.87 3.58
N GLU A 169 2.87 17.72 4.72
CA GLU A 169 2.99 18.66 5.85
C GLU A 169 4.31 18.51 6.61
N ALA A 170 4.80 17.27 6.78
CA ALA A 170 5.92 16.94 7.64
C ALA A 170 7.27 16.92 6.92
N GLY A 171 7.26 16.83 5.59
CA GLY A 171 8.45 16.70 4.77
C GLY A 171 8.93 18.02 4.17
N PRO A 172 10.05 17.99 3.45
CA PRO A 172 10.52 19.13 2.68
C PRO A 172 9.60 19.41 1.49
N ARG A 173 9.81 20.58 0.85
CA ARG A 173 8.95 21.10 -0.24
C ARG A 173 8.80 20.11 -1.41
N GLU A 174 9.78 19.29 -1.66
CA GLU A 174 9.78 18.27 -2.73
C GLU A 174 8.70 17.20 -2.51
N LEU A 175 8.14 17.10 -1.30
CA LEU A 175 7.05 16.20 -0.93
C LEU A 175 5.67 16.87 -0.90
N ALA A 176 5.52 18.10 -1.39
CA ALA A 176 4.25 18.84 -1.33
C ALA A 176 3.08 18.12 -2.02
N ASP A 177 3.37 17.38 -3.10
CA ASP A 177 2.38 16.60 -3.86
C ASP A 177 2.45 15.10 -3.56
N PHE A 178 3.18 14.69 -2.51
CA PHE A 178 3.34 13.29 -2.19
C PHE A 178 2.02 12.66 -1.74
N GLU A 179 1.60 11.65 -2.47
CA GLU A 179 0.43 10.86 -2.14
C GLU A 179 0.67 9.39 -2.50
N ALA A 180 0.28 8.48 -1.62
CA ALA A 180 0.26 7.05 -1.88
C ALA A 180 -0.89 6.40 -1.11
N SER A 181 -1.59 5.49 -1.76
CA SER A 181 -2.66 4.71 -1.15
C SER A 181 -2.54 3.23 -1.53
N SER A 182 -3.01 2.38 -0.65
CA SER A 182 -3.19 0.96 -0.92
C SER A 182 -4.67 0.68 -1.00
N TRP A 183 -5.10 0.02 -2.07
CA TRP A 183 -6.48 -0.42 -2.20
C TRP A 183 -6.56 -1.93 -2.33
N GLN A 184 -7.71 -2.47 -1.95
CA GLN A 184 -8.05 -3.88 -2.04
C GLN A 184 -9.45 -3.98 -2.62
N GLY A 185 -9.65 -4.89 -3.58
CA GLY A 185 -10.89 -5.02 -4.30
C GLY A 185 -11.25 -6.47 -4.59
N LEU A 186 -12.51 -6.68 -4.91
CA LEU A 186 -13.03 -7.95 -5.37
C LEU A 186 -13.11 -7.96 -6.90
N PHE A 187 -12.66 -9.05 -7.47
CA PHE A 187 -12.63 -9.30 -8.91
C PHE A 187 -13.16 -10.70 -9.20
N VAL A 188 -13.66 -10.89 -10.42
CA VAL A 188 -14.01 -12.19 -10.98
C VAL A 188 -13.31 -12.36 -12.34
N PRO A 189 -13.19 -13.58 -12.89
CA PRO A 189 -12.78 -13.77 -14.27
C PRO A 189 -13.61 -12.92 -15.24
N ALA A 190 -12.98 -12.34 -16.27
CA ALA A 190 -13.63 -11.39 -17.18
C ALA A 190 -14.88 -11.94 -17.89
N GLY A 191 -14.95 -13.26 -18.12
CA GLY A 191 -16.10 -13.91 -18.77
C GLY A 191 -17.32 -14.16 -17.90
N VAL A 192 -17.31 -13.78 -16.61
CA VAL A 192 -18.47 -13.98 -15.70
C VAL A 192 -19.64 -13.12 -16.18
N PRO A 193 -20.87 -13.70 -16.36
CA PRO A 193 -22.03 -12.96 -16.82
C PRO A 193 -22.42 -11.80 -15.88
N PRO A 194 -22.86 -10.65 -16.41
CA PRO A 194 -23.26 -9.49 -15.60
C PRO A 194 -24.28 -9.81 -14.50
N THR A 195 -25.22 -10.70 -14.77
CA THR A 195 -26.24 -11.15 -13.79
C THR A 195 -25.63 -11.89 -12.60
N ALA A 196 -24.51 -12.60 -12.79
CA ALA A 196 -23.77 -13.23 -11.69
C ALA A 196 -22.93 -12.19 -10.93
N GLN A 197 -22.31 -11.24 -11.65
CA GLN A 197 -21.59 -10.12 -11.03
C GLN A 197 -22.51 -9.28 -10.14
N GLU A 198 -23.73 -8.97 -10.59
CA GLU A 198 -24.73 -8.20 -9.83
C GLU A 198 -25.20 -8.91 -8.55
N ARG A 199 -25.25 -10.23 -8.53
CA ARG A 199 -25.56 -11.00 -7.31
C ARG A 199 -24.44 -10.96 -6.28
N THR A 200 -23.20 -10.88 -6.73
CA THR A 200 -22.02 -10.83 -5.86
C THR A 200 -21.81 -9.40 -5.32
N HIS A 201 -22.32 -8.40 -6.04
CA HIS A 201 -22.26 -7.00 -5.66
C HIS A 201 -23.64 -6.36 -5.90
N PRO A 202 -24.59 -6.50 -4.96
CA PRO A 202 -25.87 -5.82 -5.07
C PRO A 202 -25.66 -4.31 -5.18
N LYS A 203 -26.39 -3.68 -6.10
CA LYS A 203 -26.34 -2.23 -6.41
C LYS A 203 -26.81 -1.36 -5.23
N SER A 204 -26.43 -1.63 -4.00
CA SER A 204 -26.81 -0.88 -2.83
C SER A 204 -25.67 0.01 -2.34
N GLU A 205 -25.91 1.30 -2.38
CA GLU A 205 -25.37 2.38 -1.54
C GLU A 205 -23.88 2.77 -1.62
N TYR A 206 -22.96 1.92 -2.09
CA TYR A 206 -21.55 2.29 -2.17
C TYR A 206 -21.11 2.96 -3.49
N ARG A 207 -22.03 3.15 -4.42
CA ARG A 207 -21.77 3.84 -5.71
C ARG A 207 -21.79 5.37 -5.64
N THR A 208 -22.14 5.96 -4.50
CA THR A 208 -22.35 7.42 -4.38
C THR A 208 -21.38 8.11 -3.44
N GLY A 209 -20.38 7.42 -2.90
CA GLY A 209 -19.32 8.00 -2.09
C GLY A 209 -17.99 7.93 -2.79
N SER A 210 -17.65 8.93 -3.62
CA SER A 210 -16.30 9.30 -4.05
C SER A 210 -15.28 8.14 -4.17
N VAL A 211 -15.47 7.27 -5.16
CA VAL A 211 -14.33 6.58 -5.77
C VAL A 211 -13.63 7.66 -6.60
N PRO A 212 -12.40 8.05 -6.31
CA PRO A 212 -11.67 8.91 -7.20
C PRO A 212 -11.60 8.24 -8.58
N HIS A 213 -11.73 9.02 -9.65
CA HIS A 213 -11.56 8.63 -11.06
C HIS A 213 -10.16 8.08 -11.40
N GLN A 214 -9.57 7.27 -10.54
CA GLN A 214 -8.20 6.74 -10.70
C GLN A 214 -8.12 5.45 -11.50
N LEU A 215 -9.24 4.91 -11.99
CA LEU A 215 -9.19 3.74 -12.87
C LEU A 215 -9.34 4.09 -14.36
N ASP A 216 -9.70 5.35 -14.69
CA ASP A 216 -9.82 5.79 -16.09
C ASP A 216 -8.53 6.40 -16.66
N ASP A 217 -7.53 6.66 -15.81
CA ASP A 217 -6.26 7.29 -16.20
C ASP A 217 -5.05 6.32 -16.21
N PHE A 218 -5.29 5.00 -16.28
CA PHE A 218 -4.22 4.01 -16.43
C PHE A 218 -4.33 3.22 -17.71
#